data_b44b73a74c912e357626d51158a0dcea
#
_entry.id   b44b73a74c912e357626d51158a0dcea
#
_cell.length_a   1.000
_cell.length_b   1.000
_cell.length_c   1.000
_cell.angle_alpha   90.00
_cell.angle_beta   90.00
_cell.angle_gamma   90.00
#
_symmetry.space_group_name_H-M   'P 1'
#
loop_
_entity.id
_entity.type
_entity.pdbx_description
1 polymer ?
#
loop_
_entity_poly.entity_id
_entity_poly.type
_entity_poly.pdbx_seq_one_letter_code
_entity_poly.pdbx_strand_id
1 'polypeptide(L)'
;MSFKRLIFSLLLIIALFFSAFSAESAVSSKDKTAKEVIYFSAITLYHPIVMYQRYQPLMDYLTKNTPYRFELRLSQDYGNIINFLKSNKVQVALLGGVTYLEAKKKFDVIPILKPLGPDGKPFYRCVIVARDTDKEINELSDLKGKSVAFASKLSTSGNLAPLYHLYTEAGIELKDLARYKNFRYHDSVAREVLRGNFDAGAVIDSVANRFKNRGLKIIDVSEPIPGLPIVVRADVSPKLIEAIKRALLSLDYNNPEHRKIMEQWDEEFRYGFAEAKDSDYDSIRKMIDYLGKKGVKIP
;
A
#
# COMPACT_ATOMS: atom_id res chain seq x y z
N MET A 1 6.29 -68.79 51.84
CA MET A 1 5.61 -68.13 50.72
C MET A 1 6.48 -68.28 49.45
N SER A 2 5.96 -68.94 48.44
CA SER A 2 6.78 -69.38 47.29
C SER A 2 7.15 -68.14 46.38
N PHE A 3 8.39 -68.07 45.99
CA PHE A 3 8.99 -67.07 45.13
C PHE A 3 8.13 -66.79 43.84
N LYS A 4 7.42 -67.79 43.36
CA LYS A 4 6.49 -67.65 42.22
C LYS A 4 5.26 -66.74 42.50
N ARG A 5 4.79 -66.62 43.73
CA ARG A 5 3.67 -65.75 44.11
C ARG A 5 4.10 -64.27 44.19
N LEU A 6 5.37 -64.02 44.53
CA LEU A 6 5.93 -62.67 44.60
C LEU A 6 6.11 -62.05 43.19
N ILE A 7 6.56 -62.89 42.21
CA ILE A 7 6.74 -62.43 40.82
C ILE A 7 5.38 -62.17 40.15
N PHE A 8 4.35 -62.97 40.47
CA PHE A 8 3.01 -62.76 39.88
C PHE A 8 2.33 -61.47 40.41
N SER A 9 2.54 -61.15 41.69
CA SER A 9 2.04 -59.91 42.28
C SER A 9 2.78 -58.69 41.74
N LEU A 10 4.08 -58.78 41.44
CA LEU A 10 4.86 -57.68 40.90
C LEU A 10 4.50 -57.38 39.45
N LEU A 11 4.21 -58.43 38.65
CA LEU A 11 3.76 -58.30 37.26
C LEU A 11 2.33 -57.67 37.15
N LEU A 12 1.46 -57.98 38.10
CA LEU A 12 0.11 -57.43 38.14
C LEU A 12 0.11 -55.93 38.50
N ILE A 13 1.02 -55.50 39.37
CA ILE A 13 1.18 -54.08 39.77
C ILE A 13 1.76 -53.26 38.59
N ILE A 14 2.72 -53.83 37.84
CA ILE A 14 3.29 -53.17 36.67
C ILE A 14 2.25 -53.02 35.54
N ALA A 15 1.36 -54.00 35.33
CA ALA A 15 0.29 -53.94 34.35
C ALA A 15 -0.76 -52.88 34.71
N LEU A 16 -1.05 -52.65 35.99
CA LEU A 16 -1.97 -51.61 36.44
C LEU A 16 -1.39 -50.19 36.34
N PHE A 17 -0.08 -50.02 36.45
CA PHE A 17 0.60 -48.73 36.24
C PHE A 17 0.68 -48.36 34.77
N PHE A 18 0.79 -49.32 33.83
CA PHE A 18 0.82 -49.06 32.40
C PHE A 18 -0.55 -48.71 31.84
N SER A 19 -1.66 -49.23 32.40
CA SER A 19 -3.01 -48.87 31.98
C SER A 19 -3.47 -47.50 32.47
N ALA A 20 -2.91 -46.97 33.58
CA ALA A 20 -3.20 -45.63 34.08
C ALA A 20 -2.43 -44.53 33.29
N PHE A 21 -1.27 -44.87 32.69
CA PHE A 21 -0.48 -43.91 31.93
C PHE A 21 -0.99 -43.72 30.48
N SER A 22 -1.82 -44.65 29.97
CA SER A 22 -2.39 -44.56 28.62
C SER A 22 -3.70 -43.74 28.54
N ALA A 23 -4.27 -43.36 29.70
CA ALA A 23 -5.55 -42.62 29.75
C ALA A 23 -5.35 -41.09 29.87
N GLU A 24 -4.15 -40.61 30.14
CA GLU A 24 -3.90 -39.18 30.34
C GLU A 24 -3.28 -38.46 29.15
N SER A 25 -3.09 -39.19 28.02
CA SER A 25 -2.59 -38.61 26.77
C SER A 25 -3.71 -38.21 25.79
N ALA A 26 -4.96 -38.21 26.22
CA ALA A 26 -6.12 -37.76 25.45
C ALA A 26 -6.66 -36.40 25.93
N VAL A 27 -5.81 -35.55 26.55
CA VAL A 27 -6.16 -34.15 26.76
C VAL A 27 -5.74 -33.37 25.53
N SER A 28 -6.69 -33.31 24.60
CA SER A 28 -7.04 -32.15 23.81
C SER A 28 -5.87 -31.19 23.53
N SER A 29 -5.03 -31.53 22.58
CA SER A 29 -4.50 -30.50 21.72
C SER A 29 -5.70 -29.95 20.91
N LYS A 30 -6.38 -28.93 21.42
CA LYS A 30 -7.00 -27.93 20.57
C LYS A 30 -5.86 -27.39 19.72
N ASP A 31 -5.62 -28.07 18.64
CA ASP A 31 -4.80 -27.59 17.54
C ASP A 31 -5.42 -26.24 17.16
N LYS A 32 -4.84 -25.16 17.71
CA LYS A 32 -5.04 -23.84 17.14
C LYS A 32 -4.46 -23.98 15.73
N THR A 33 -5.30 -24.42 14.79
CA THR A 33 -4.92 -24.47 13.38
C THR A 33 -4.26 -23.15 13.05
N ALA A 34 -2.95 -23.21 12.77
CA ALA A 34 -2.16 -22.03 12.50
C ALA A 34 -2.85 -21.28 11.36
N LYS A 35 -3.17 -20.00 11.57
CA LYS A 35 -3.83 -19.19 10.54
C LYS A 35 -3.00 -19.24 9.26
N GLU A 36 -3.65 -19.43 8.12
CA GLU A 36 -3.02 -19.30 6.81
C GLU A 36 -2.35 -17.92 6.68
N VAL A 37 -1.09 -17.91 6.21
CA VAL A 37 -0.32 -16.67 6.04
C VAL A 37 -0.65 -16.03 4.72
N ILE A 38 -1.06 -14.76 4.76
CA ILE A 38 -1.34 -13.91 3.62
C ILE A 38 -0.29 -12.81 3.57
N TYR A 39 0.46 -12.74 2.49
CA TYR A 39 1.45 -11.68 2.29
C TYR A 39 0.81 -10.46 1.65
N PHE A 40 0.96 -9.33 2.31
CA PHE A 40 0.54 -8.02 1.85
C PHE A 40 1.76 -7.20 1.39
N SER A 41 1.65 -6.50 0.29
CA SER A 41 2.67 -5.57 -0.17
C SER A 41 2.07 -4.20 -0.46
N ALA A 42 2.91 -3.18 -0.57
CA ALA A 42 2.49 -1.84 -0.96
C ALA A 42 3.53 -1.19 -1.87
N ILE A 43 3.07 -0.26 -2.73
CA ILE A 43 3.97 0.60 -3.50
C ILE A 43 4.90 1.38 -2.55
N THR A 44 6.12 1.61 -2.97
CA THR A 44 7.16 2.23 -2.14
C THR A 44 6.99 3.75 -2.07
N LEU A 45 6.14 4.23 -1.15
CA LEU A 45 5.99 5.66 -0.88
C LEU A 45 7.18 6.23 -0.09
N TYR A 46 7.74 5.41 0.80
CA TYR A 46 8.81 5.76 1.74
C TYR A 46 9.93 4.73 1.73
N HIS A 47 11.02 5.07 2.42
CA HIS A 47 12.08 4.10 2.71
C HIS A 47 11.52 2.85 3.44
N PRO A 48 12.00 1.62 3.17
CA PRO A 48 11.45 0.37 3.68
C PRO A 48 11.22 0.32 5.20
N ILE A 49 12.14 0.86 6.01
CA ILE A 49 11.98 0.90 7.48
C ILE A 49 10.72 1.70 7.86
N VAL A 50 10.50 2.84 7.20
CA VAL A 50 9.32 3.69 7.44
C VAL A 50 8.04 2.98 6.98
N MET A 51 8.10 2.26 5.85
CA MET A 51 6.98 1.44 5.37
C MET A 51 6.59 0.39 6.40
N TYR A 52 7.56 -0.35 6.96
CA TYR A 52 7.30 -1.35 8.00
C TYR A 52 6.59 -0.73 9.22
N GLN A 53 7.15 0.33 9.76
CA GLN A 53 6.60 0.99 10.97
C GLN A 53 5.15 1.46 10.77
N ARG A 54 4.82 1.92 9.57
CA ARG A 54 3.51 2.53 9.26
C ARG A 54 2.46 1.54 8.80
N TYR A 55 2.87 0.44 8.18
CA TYR A 55 1.95 -0.53 7.59
C TYR A 55 1.72 -1.76 8.48
N GLN A 56 2.66 -2.06 9.40
CA GLN A 56 2.52 -3.18 10.34
C GLN A 56 1.23 -3.11 11.17
N PRO A 57 0.81 -1.95 11.73
CA PRO A 57 -0.43 -1.88 12.50
C PRO A 57 -1.69 -2.31 11.72
N LEU A 58 -1.75 -2.06 10.41
CA LEU A 58 -2.84 -2.57 9.56
C LEU A 58 -2.76 -4.10 9.41
N MET A 59 -1.55 -4.68 9.29
CA MET A 59 -1.37 -6.15 9.24
C MET A 59 -1.81 -6.80 10.55
N ASP A 60 -1.47 -6.20 11.68
CA ASP A 60 -1.88 -6.66 13.01
C ASP A 60 -3.41 -6.62 13.17
N TYR A 61 -4.03 -5.55 12.70
CA TYR A 61 -5.49 -5.42 12.69
C TYR A 61 -6.16 -6.50 11.83
N LEU A 62 -5.71 -6.70 10.59
CA LEU A 62 -6.23 -7.73 9.70
C LEU A 62 -6.03 -9.14 10.28
N THR A 63 -4.86 -9.41 10.87
CA THR A 63 -4.58 -10.68 11.55
C THR A 63 -5.52 -10.93 12.71
N LYS A 64 -5.85 -9.90 13.49
CA LYS A 64 -6.78 -10.01 14.63
C LYS A 64 -8.23 -10.23 14.18
N ASN A 65 -8.66 -9.55 13.12
CA ASN A 65 -10.06 -9.46 12.72
C ASN A 65 -10.46 -10.37 11.54
N THR A 66 -9.54 -11.25 11.10
CA THR A 66 -9.81 -12.24 10.05
C THR A 66 -9.31 -13.62 10.46
N PRO A 67 -9.74 -14.70 9.79
CA PRO A 67 -9.19 -16.04 10.02
C PRO A 67 -7.76 -16.22 9.48
N TYR A 68 -7.15 -15.20 8.90
CA TYR A 68 -5.83 -15.22 8.28
C TYR A 68 -4.78 -14.50 9.13
N ARG A 69 -3.49 -14.82 8.90
CA ARG A 69 -2.34 -14.09 9.44
C ARG A 69 -1.74 -13.25 8.32
N PHE A 70 -1.75 -11.94 8.49
CA PHE A 70 -1.19 -11.01 7.50
C PHE A 70 0.26 -10.67 7.84
N GLU A 71 1.14 -10.80 6.85
CA GLU A 71 2.54 -10.43 6.93
C GLU A 71 2.91 -9.43 5.84
N LEU A 72 3.67 -8.40 6.19
CA LEU A 72 4.14 -7.41 5.24
C LEU A 72 5.35 -7.95 4.47
N ARG A 73 5.27 -7.95 3.14
CA ARG A 73 6.36 -8.31 2.25
C ARG A 73 6.60 -7.17 1.26
N LEU A 74 7.52 -6.28 1.62
CA LEU A 74 7.82 -5.10 0.82
C LEU A 74 8.61 -5.44 -0.44
N SER A 75 8.23 -4.81 -1.54
CA SER A 75 8.97 -4.84 -2.80
C SER A 75 10.06 -3.76 -2.81
N GLN A 76 11.07 -3.93 -3.67
CA GLN A 76 12.13 -2.94 -3.81
C GLN A 76 11.65 -1.68 -4.54
N ASP A 77 10.72 -1.81 -5.46
CA ASP A 77 10.17 -0.74 -6.28
C ASP A 77 8.77 -1.09 -6.82
N TYR A 78 8.17 -0.16 -7.55
CA TYR A 78 6.85 -0.28 -8.16
C TYR A 78 6.74 -1.41 -9.20
N GLY A 79 7.81 -1.75 -9.90
CA GLY A 79 7.82 -2.85 -10.87
C GLY A 79 7.88 -4.22 -10.19
N ASN A 80 8.65 -4.31 -9.11
CA ASN A 80 8.81 -5.55 -8.36
C ASN A 80 7.52 -6.01 -7.67
N ILE A 81 6.66 -5.10 -7.22
CA ILE A 81 5.37 -5.48 -6.61
C ILE A 81 4.46 -6.20 -7.61
N ILE A 82 4.49 -5.79 -8.89
CA ILE A 82 3.77 -6.48 -9.98
C ILE A 82 4.28 -7.92 -10.13
N ASN A 83 5.59 -8.12 -10.11
CA ASN A 83 6.20 -9.44 -10.18
C ASN A 83 5.87 -10.30 -8.96
N PHE A 84 5.81 -9.71 -7.76
CA PHE A 84 5.42 -10.41 -6.54
C PHE A 84 3.98 -10.92 -6.61
N LEU A 85 3.05 -10.07 -7.06
CA LEU A 85 1.66 -10.48 -7.32
C LEU A 85 1.59 -11.58 -8.37
N LYS A 86 2.24 -11.38 -9.55
CA LYS A 86 2.22 -12.35 -10.65
C LYS A 86 2.75 -13.72 -10.23
N SER A 87 3.82 -13.76 -9.44
CA SER A 87 4.44 -15.01 -8.96
C SER A 87 3.83 -15.55 -7.66
N ASN A 88 2.71 -15.00 -7.19
CA ASN A 88 2.05 -15.36 -5.94
C ASN A 88 2.94 -15.23 -4.69
N LYS A 89 3.99 -14.42 -4.75
CA LYS A 89 4.81 -14.08 -3.57
C LYS A 89 4.07 -13.17 -2.60
N VAL A 90 3.08 -12.43 -3.09
CA VAL A 90 2.08 -11.70 -2.30
C VAL A 90 0.70 -11.97 -2.89
N GLN A 91 -0.31 -12.01 -2.04
CA GLN A 91 -1.70 -12.27 -2.42
C GLN A 91 -2.51 -10.98 -2.49
N VAL A 92 -2.11 -9.99 -1.68
CA VAL A 92 -2.81 -8.69 -1.55
C VAL A 92 -1.79 -7.57 -1.71
N ALA A 93 -2.13 -6.52 -2.43
CA ALA A 93 -1.24 -5.37 -2.55
C ALA A 93 -2.00 -4.04 -2.63
N LEU A 94 -1.42 -2.97 -2.03
CA LEU A 94 -1.79 -1.59 -2.30
C LEU A 94 -0.99 -1.10 -3.50
N LEU A 95 -1.66 -0.71 -4.56
CA LEU A 95 -1.04 -0.20 -5.79
C LEU A 95 -1.39 1.28 -6.03
N GLY A 96 -0.60 1.95 -6.86
CA GLY A 96 -1.06 3.16 -7.53
C GLY A 96 -1.88 2.81 -8.77
N GLY A 97 -2.71 3.73 -9.27
CA GLY A 97 -3.56 3.45 -10.42
C GLY A 97 -2.79 3.04 -11.68
N VAL A 98 -1.67 3.71 -12.00
CA VAL A 98 -0.79 3.30 -13.12
C VAL A 98 -0.22 1.90 -12.89
N THR A 99 0.26 1.62 -11.67
CA THR A 99 0.81 0.29 -11.31
C THR A 99 -0.26 -0.80 -11.41
N TYR A 100 -1.50 -0.50 -11.01
CA TYR A 100 -2.65 -1.39 -11.16
C TYR A 100 -2.93 -1.69 -12.63
N LEU A 101 -3.04 -0.66 -13.47
CA LEU A 101 -3.31 -0.84 -14.89
C LEU A 101 -2.18 -1.61 -15.59
N GLU A 102 -0.94 -1.38 -15.21
CA GLU A 102 0.21 -2.12 -15.74
C GLU A 102 0.21 -3.59 -15.27
N ALA A 103 -0.19 -3.87 -14.03
CA ALA A 103 -0.40 -5.23 -13.54
C ALA A 103 -1.51 -5.94 -14.33
N LYS A 104 -2.63 -5.26 -14.55
CA LYS A 104 -3.80 -5.80 -15.27
C LYS A 104 -3.51 -6.14 -16.73
N LYS A 105 -2.58 -5.44 -17.39
CA LYS A 105 -2.10 -5.81 -18.72
C LYS A 105 -1.35 -7.15 -18.74
N LYS A 106 -0.76 -7.56 -17.61
CA LYS A 106 0.15 -8.71 -17.52
C LYS A 106 -0.50 -9.97 -16.98
N PHE A 107 -1.53 -9.84 -16.14
CA PHE A 107 -2.27 -10.94 -15.52
C PHE A 107 -3.56 -10.43 -14.89
N ASP A 108 -4.48 -11.33 -14.57
CA ASP A 108 -5.74 -10.95 -13.94
C ASP A 108 -5.54 -10.53 -12.49
N VAL A 109 -5.86 -9.26 -12.22
CA VAL A 109 -5.83 -8.62 -10.91
C VAL A 109 -7.11 -7.81 -10.72
N ILE A 110 -7.71 -7.89 -9.52
CA ILE A 110 -8.99 -7.28 -9.19
C ILE A 110 -8.77 -6.24 -8.08
N PRO A 111 -9.24 -4.98 -8.25
CA PRO A 111 -9.29 -4.04 -7.17
C PRO A 111 -10.49 -4.37 -6.28
N ILE A 112 -10.28 -4.48 -4.98
CA ILE A 112 -11.33 -4.87 -4.03
C ILE A 112 -11.76 -3.71 -3.13
N LEU A 113 -10.83 -2.88 -2.71
CA LEU A 113 -11.03 -1.72 -1.84
C LEU A 113 -10.12 -0.57 -2.25
N LYS A 114 -10.44 0.62 -1.80
CA LYS A 114 -9.60 1.83 -1.85
C LYS A 114 -9.78 2.64 -0.58
N PRO A 115 -8.68 3.22 -0.02
CA PRO A 115 -8.77 4.10 1.13
C PRO A 115 -9.57 5.36 0.83
N LEU A 116 -10.14 5.94 1.90
CA LEU A 116 -10.75 7.26 1.89
C LEU A 116 -9.71 8.33 2.28
N GLY A 117 -9.86 9.51 1.71
CA GLY A 117 -9.11 10.70 2.12
C GLY A 117 -9.69 11.36 3.37
N PRO A 118 -9.04 12.45 3.87
CA PRO A 118 -9.49 13.18 5.05
C PRO A 118 -10.90 13.77 4.95
N ASP A 119 -11.39 13.97 3.73
CA ASP A 119 -12.73 14.45 3.42
C ASP A 119 -13.78 13.34 3.30
N GLY A 120 -13.41 12.10 3.64
CA GLY A 120 -14.25 10.91 3.55
C GLY A 120 -14.51 10.43 2.12
N LYS A 121 -13.82 10.99 1.11
CA LYS A 121 -13.99 10.61 -0.29
C LYS A 121 -12.89 9.65 -0.74
N PRO A 122 -13.18 8.75 -1.70
CA PRO A 122 -12.22 7.76 -2.17
C PRO A 122 -11.27 8.33 -3.23
N PHE A 123 -10.64 9.48 -2.93
CA PHE A 123 -9.75 10.22 -3.82
C PHE A 123 -8.54 10.75 -3.07
N TYR A 124 -7.44 10.94 -3.77
CA TYR A 124 -6.23 11.62 -3.34
C TYR A 124 -5.76 12.57 -4.45
N ARG A 125 -4.66 13.31 -4.25
CA ARG A 125 -4.19 14.29 -5.22
C ARG A 125 -2.68 14.18 -5.49
N CYS A 126 -2.28 14.60 -6.68
CA CYS A 126 -0.93 15.03 -6.94
C CYS A 126 -0.76 16.46 -6.41
N VAL A 127 0.36 16.71 -5.79
CA VAL A 127 0.75 18.04 -5.31
C VAL A 127 2.14 18.35 -5.87
N ILE A 128 2.26 19.52 -6.50
CA ILE A 128 3.53 20.04 -6.95
C ILE A 128 4.04 21.02 -5.89
N VAL A 129 5.27 20.81 -5.46
CA VAL A 129 5.90 21.56 -4.37
C VAL A 129 7.17 22.26 -4.84
N ALA A 130 7.48 23.41 -4.25
CA ALA A 130 8.74 24.12 -4.38
C ALA A 130 9.24 24.52 -2.99
N ARG A 131 10.48 25.03 -2.89
CA ARG A 131 10.97 25.60 -1.63
C ARG A 131 10.15 26.84 -1.26
N ASP A 132 9.84 27.02 0.02
CA ASP A 132 9.15 28.21 0.52
C ASP A 132 10.00 29.48 0.41
N THR A 133 11.32 29.32 0.40
CA THR A 133 12.29 30.41 0.19
C THR A 133 12.39 30.86 -1.27
N ASP A 134 11.94 30.04 -2.22
CA ASP A 134 11.93 30.39 -3.63
C ASP A 134 10.80 31.38 -3.94
N LYS A 135 11.15 32.57 -4.46
CA LYS A 135 10.21 33.64 -4.77
C LYS A 135 9.79 33.67 -6.26
N GLU A 136 10.48 32.89 -7.10
CA GLU A 136 10.23 32.87 -8.54
C GLU A 136 9.17 31.82 -8.92
N ILE A 137 9.02 30.73 -8.14
CA ILE A 137 8.11 29.62 -8.45
C ILE A 137 6.89 29.72 -7.52
N ASN A 138 5.75 30.15 -8.04
CA ASN A 138 4.50 30.35 -7.29
C ASN A 138 3.32 29.59 -7.90
N GLU A 139 3.39 29.29 -9.20
CA GLU A 139 2.36 28.57 -9.95
C GLU A 139 2.97 27.59 -10.96
N LEU A 140 2.12 26.80 -11.60
CA LEU A 140 2.55 25.74 -12.52
C LEU A 140 3.30 26.29 -13.74
N SER A 141 2.90 27.46 -14.25
CA SER A 141 3.51 28.13 -15.41
C SER A 141 4.96 28.54 -15.17
N ASP A 142 5.36 28.79 -13.90
CA ASP A 142 6.75 29.17 -13.53
C ASP A 142 7.75 28.02 -13.70
N LEU A 143 7.26 26.79 -13.93
CA LEU A 143 8.12 25.62 -14.11
C LEU A 143 8.81 25.54 -15.47
N LYS A 144 8.44 26.38 -16.43
CA LYS A 144 9.12 26.43 -17.71
C LYS A 144 10.59 26.81 -17.52
N GLY A 145 11.50 26.00 -18.06
CA GLY A 145 12.96 26.18 -17.89
C GLY A 145 13.49 25.81 -16.51
N LYS A 146 12.66 25.29 -15.60
CA LYS A 146 13.08 24.83 -14.25
C LYS A 146 13.36 23.33 -14.22
N SER A 147 14.03 22.88 -13.19
CA SER A 147 14.29 21.45 -12.94
C SER A 147 13.18 20.83 -12.08
N VAL A 148 12.63 19.68 -12.52
CA VAL A 148 11.50 19.02 -11.85
C VAL A 148 11.83 17.58 -11.46
N ALA A 149 11.60 17.25 -10.18
CA ALA A 149 11.71 15.91 -9.63
C ALA A 149 10.36 15.20 -9.67
N PHE A 150 10.29 14.02 -10.28
CA PHE A 150 9.13 13.14 -10.29
C PHE A 150 9.38 11.91 -9.42
N ALA A 151 8.32 11.26 -8.92
CA ALA A 151 8.45 9.95 -8.31
C ALA A 151 8.61 8.84 -9.37
N SER A 152 8.39 7.57 -9.01
CA SER A 152 8.50 6.44 -9.94
C SER A 152 7.68 6.68 -11.22
N LYS A 153 8.20 6.24 -12.36
CA LYS A 153 7.46 6.27 -13.65
C LYS A 153 6.12 5.54 -13.58
N LEU A 154 5.97 4.58 -12.68
CA LEU A 154 4.72 3.84 -12.39
C LEU A 154 3.85 4.54 -11.35
N SER A 155 4.22 5.72 -10.84
CA SER A 155 3.40 6.48 -9.90
C SER A 155 2.35 7.31 -10.62
N THR A 156 1.11 7.27 -10.16
CA THR A 156 0.03 8.13 -10.67
C THR A 156 0.24 9.58 -10.26
N SER A 157 0.30 9.86 -8.95
CA SER A 157 0.45 11.23 -8.42
C SER A 157 1.85 11.79 -8.51
N GLY A 158 2.87 10.94 -8.62
CA GLY A 158 4.26 11.41 -8.68
C GLY A 158 4.85 11.45 -10.08
N ASN A 159 4.13 10.97 -11.11
CA ASN A 159 4.61 10.99 -12.48
C ASN A 159 3.50 11.26 -13.51
N LEU A 160 2.45 10.40 -13.58
CA LEU A 160 1.42 10.54 -14.62
C LEU A 160 0.63 11.85 -14.48
N ALA A 161 0.01 12.07 -13.33
CA ALA A 161 -0.85 13.23 -13.09
C ALA A 161 -0.10 14.56 -13.20
N PRO A 162 1.11 14.74 -12.62
CA PRO A 162 1.84 15.98 -12.79
C PRO A 162 2.26 16.23 -14.25
N LEU A 163 2.64 15.19 -15.01
CA LEU A 163 2.90 15.36 -16.44
C LEU A 163 1.64 15.78 -17.19
N TYR A 164 0.52 15.10 -16.92
CA TYR A 164 -0.76 15.48 -17.53
C TYR A 164 -1.11 16.94 -17.24
N HIS A 165 -0.96 17.39 -15.99
CA HIS A 165 -1.24 18.75 -15.54
C HIS A 165 -0.31 19.80 -16.21
N LEU A 166 1.00 19.51 -16.27
CA LEU A 166 1.95 20.37 -17.00
C LEU A 166 1.55 20.55 -18.46
N TYR A 167 1.16 19.47 -19.13
CA TYR A 167 0.78 19.50 -20.56
C TYR A 167 -0.56 20.17 -20.82
N THR A 168 -1.57 20.02 -19.94
CA THR A 168 -2.92 20.51 -20.16
C THR A 168 -3.16 21.92 -19.62
N GLU A 169 -2.63 22.22 -18.42
CA GLU A 169 -2.91 23.47 -17.73
C GLU A 169 -1.85 24.56 -18.00
N ALA A 170 -0.56 24.16 -18.04
CA ALA A 170 0.53 25.11 -18.26
C ALA A 170 1.08 25.11 -19.69
N GLY A 171 0.72 24.14 -20.53
CA GLY A 171 1.30 23.98 -21.87
C GLY A 171 2.80 23.67 -21.85
N ILE A 172 3.31 23.13 -20.74
CA ILE A 172 4.72 22.78 -20.54
C ILE A 172 4.94 21.31 -20.88
N GLU A 173 5.79 21.05 -21.87
CA GLU A 173 6.22 19.70 -22.21
C GLU A 173 7.54 19.33 -21.51
N LEU A 174 7.87 18.04 -21.47
CA LEU A 174 9.14 17.60 -20.85
C LEU A 174 10.38 18.27 -21.45
N LYS A 175 10.35 18.61 -22.73
CA LYS A 175 11.45 19.33 -23.41
C LYS A 175 11.62 20.79 -22.98
N ASP A 176 10.56 21.38 -22.39
CA ASP A 176 10.54 22.76 -21.91
C ASP A 176 11.10 22.89 -20.48
N LEU A 177 11.38 21.75 -19.81
CA LEU A 177 12.05 21.71 -18.53
C LEU A 177 13.57 21.76 -18.72
N ALA A 178 14.30 22.46 -17.84
CA ALA A 178 15.77 22.47 -17.89
C ALA A 178 16.33 21.05 -17.67
N ARG A 179 15.71 20.31 -16.76
CA ARG A 179 15.95 18.88 -16.56
C ARG A 179 14.84 18.27 -15.74
N TYR A 180 14.70 16.95 -15.83
CA TYR A 180 13.83 16.19 -14.94
C TYR A 180 14.46 14.85 -14.57
N LYS A 181 14.00 14.26 -13.43
CA LYS A 181 14.45 12.96 -12.97
C LYS A 181 13.35 12.26 -12.16
N ASN A 182 13.23 10.94 -12.36
CA ASN A 182 12.37 10.11 -11.55
C ASN A 182 13.14 9.50 -10.36
N PHE A 183 12.55 9.59 -9.18
CA PHE A 183 13.05 9.02 -7.93
C PHE A 183 12.20 7.83 -7.50
N ARG A 184 12.73 6.96 -6.68
CA ARG A 184 12.04 5.75 -6.22
C ARG A 184 10.89 6.08 -5.27
N TYR A 185 11.07 7.06 -4.38
CA TYR A 185 10.16 7.39 -3.28
C TYR A 185 9.68 8.83 -3.39
N HIS A 186 8.44 9.08 -2.94
CA HIS A 186 7.88 10.44 -2.89
C HIS A 186 8.61 11.34 -1.88
N ASP A 187 9.02 10.78 -0.73
CA ASP A 187 9.79 11.56 0.24
C ASP A 187 11.19 11.94 -0.28
N SER A 188 11.77 11.12 -1.15
CA SER A 188 13.03 11.48 -1.83
C SER A 188 12.85 12.68 -2.75
N VAL A 189 11.74 12.75 -3.49
CA VAL A 189 11.40 13.93 -4.31
C VAL A 189 11.33 15.18 -3.44
N ALA A 190 10.56 15.15 -2.35
CA ALA A 190 10.44 16.29 -1.42
C ALA A 190 11.81 16.72 -0.85
N ARG A 191 12.66 15.76 -0.47
CA ARG A 191 14.01 16.04 0.05
C ARG A 191 14.95 16.65 -0.99
N GLU A 192 14.88 16.20 -2.23
CA GLU A 192 15.70 16.76 -3.32
C GLU A 192 15.32 18.22 -3.64
N VAL A 193 14.03 18.55 -3.54
CA VAL A 193 13.57 19.95 -3.65
C VAL A 193 14.07 20.78 -2.45
N LEU A 194 13.93 20.27 -1.22
CA LEU A 194 14.42 20.95 -0.01
C LEU A 194 15.93 21.24 -0.06
N ARG A 195 16.73 20.31 -0.60
CA ARG A 195 18.18 20.46 -0.75
C ARG A 195 18.57 21.42 -1.86
N GLY A 196 17.63 21.88 -2.68
CA GLY A 196 17.91 22.73 -3.83
C GLY A 196 18.48 21.98 -5.04
N ASN A 197 18.48 20.63 -5.01
CA ASN A 197 18.90 19.82 -6.14
C ASN A 197 17.92 19.87 -7.31
N PHE A 198 16.64 20.16 -7.03
CA PHE A 198 15.57 20.42 -8.00
C PHE A 198 14.78 21.65 -7.55
N ASP A 199 14.24 22.39 -8.50
CA ASP A 199 13.47 23.61 -8.23
C ASP A 199 12.06 23.26 -7.74
N ALA A 200 11.43 22.25 -8.34
CA ALA A 200 10.13 21.75 -7.95
C ALA A 200 10.08 20.22 -7.96
N GLY A 201 9.03 19.67 -7.36
CA GLY A 201 8.81 18.23 -7.35
C GLY A 201 7.35 17.84 -7.23
N ALA A 202 6.99 16.69 -7.80
CA ALA A 202 5.64 16.14 -7.76
C ALA A 202 5.54 14.99 -6.76
N VAL A 203 4.62 15.09 -5.81
CA VAL A 203 4.44 14.12 -4.73
C VAL A 203 2.95 13.82 -4.50
N ILE A 204 2.66 12.77 -3.75
CA ILE A 204 1.33 12.51 -3.21
C ILE A 204 1.01 13.52 -2.09
N ASP A 205 -0.26 13.86 -1.92
CA ASP A 205 -0.73 14.86 -0.94
C ASP A 205 -0.31 14.56 0.49
N SER A 206 -0.32 13.31 0.94
CA SER A 206 0.15 12.91 2.27
C SER A 206 1.63 13.24 2.50
N VAL A 207 2.47 13.13 1.47
CA VAL A 207 3.87 13.56 1.53
C VAL A 207 3.97 15.08 1.50
N ALA A 208 3.25 15.77 0.62
CA ALA A 208 3.23 17.23 0.56
C ALA A 208 2.86 17.84 1.92
N ASN A 209 1.77 17.36 2.53
CA ASN A 209 1.30 17.83 3.84
C ASN A 209 2.35 17.67 4.94
N ARG A 210 3.12 16.58 4.91
CA ARG A 210 4.19 16.36 5.88
C ARG A 210 5.34 17.34 5.75
N PHE A 211 5.65 17.83 4.55
CA PHE A 211 6.73 18.75 4.27
C PHE A 211 6.28 20.22 4.19
N LYS A 212 4.98 20.47 4.10
CA LYS A 212 4.37 21.78 4.18
C LYS A 212 4.83 22.50 5.43
N ASN A 213 5.22 23.30 5.91
CA ASN A 213 5.76 23.89 7.15
C ASN A 213 7.16 23.35 7.54
N ARG A 214 7.85 22.67 6.61
CA ARG A 214 9.22 22.18 6.79
C ARG A 214 10.11 22.61 5.64
N GLY A 215 9.84 23.77 5.06
CA GLY A 215 10.63 24.38 3.99
C GLY A 215 10.06 24.14 2.58
N LEU A 216 8.90 23.50 2.43
CA LEU A 216 8.18 23.39 1.15
C LEU A 216 6.85 24.15 1.17
N LYS A 217 6.57 24.83 0.06
CA LYS A 217 5.25 25.38 -0.29
C LYS A 217 4.60 24.55 -1.39
N ILE A 218 3.28 24.56 -1.41
CA ILE A 218 2.47 23.97 -2.49
C ILE A 218 2.31 25.04 -3.55
N ILE A 219 2.58 24.71 -4.80
CA ILE A 219 2.42 25.60 -5.95
C ILE A 219 1.26 25.16 -6.86
N ASP A 220 0.90 23.89 -6.82
CA ASP A 220 -0.22 23.36 -7.60
C ASP A 220 -0.78 22.08 -6.99
N VAL A 221 -2.08 21.82 -7.21
CA VAL A 221 -2.80 20.61 -6.75
C VAL A 221 -3.68 20.09 -7.88
N SER A 222 -3.50 18.85 -8.26
CA SER A 222 -4.26 18.23 -9.33
C SER A 222 -5.76 18.07 -9.03
N GLU A 223 -6.54 17.79 -10.06
CA GLU A 223 -7.87 17.21 -9.92
C GLU A 223 -7.84 15.90 -9.12
N PRO A 224 -8.97 15.49 -8.50
CA PRO A 224 -9.04 14.26 -7.73
C PRO A 224 -8.62 13.02 -8.54
N ILE A 225 -7.72 12.24 -7.98
CA ILE A 225 -7.26 10.95 -8.50
C ILE A 225 -7.98 9.85 -7.72
N PRO A 226 -8.51 8.80 -8.37
CA PRO A 226 -9.11 7.66 -7.67
C PRO A 226 -8.16 7.06 -6.63
N GLY A 227 -8.68 6.75 -5.45
CA GLY A 227 -7.91 6.20 -4.33
C GLY A 227 -7.07 4.99 -4.72
N LEU A 228 -5.96 4.81 -4.04
CA LEU A 228 -5.01 3.72 -4.28
C LEU A 228 -5.72 2.35 -4.17
N PRO A 229 -5.77 1.49 -5.21
CA PRO A 229 -6.46 0.22 -5.10
C PRO A 229 -5.72 -0.77 -4.20
N ILE A 230 -6.43 -1.35 -3.24
CA ILE A 230 -6.06 -2.64 -2.66
C ILE A 230 -6.52 -3.70 -3.65
N VAL A 231 -5.58 -4.45 -4.17
CA VAL A 231 -5.82 -5.45 -5.21
C VAL A 231 -5.48 -6.85 -4.74
N VAL A 232 -6.11 -7.83 -5.36
CA VAL A 232 -5.81 -9.25 -5.24
C VAL A 232 -5.68 -9.87 -6.62
N ARG A 233 -5.02 -11.02 -6.74
CA ARG A 233 -5.09 -11.84 -7.96
C ARG A 233 -6.51 -12.38 -8.13
N ALA A 234 -6.94 -12.59 -9.38
CA ALA A 234 -8.29 -13.11 -9.65
C ALA A 234 -8.53 -14.53 -9.14
N ASP A 235 -7.46 -15.32 -8.94
CA ASP A 235 -7.51 -16.69 -8.41
C ASP A 235 -7.45 -16.80 -6.88
N VAL A 236 -7.41 -15.67 -6.17
CA VAL A 236 -7.47 -15.63 -4.70
C VAL A 236 -8.85 -16.08 -4.22
N SER A 237 -8.88 -16.85 -3.13
CA SER A 237 -10.12 -17.36 -2.54
C SER A 237 -11.13 -16.25 -2.28
N PRO A 238 -12.39 -16.38 -2.71
CA PRO A 238 -13.46 -15.44 -2.36
C PRO A 238 -13.60 -15.23 -0.84
N LYS A 239 -13.33 -16.25 -0.03
CA LYS A 239 -13.36 -16.15 1.44
C LYS A 239 -12.32 -15.16 1.97
N LEU A 240 -11.13 -15.10 1.35
CA LEU A 240 -10.11 -14.11 1.73
C LEU A 240 -10.56 -12.69 1.36
N ILE A 241 -11.12 -12.50 0.16
CA ILE A 241 -11.63 -11.21 -0.29
C ILE A 241 -12.71 -10.70 0.66
N GLU A 242 -13.71 -11.54 0.97
CA GLU A 242 -14.79 -11.20 1.89
C GLU A 242 -14.31 -10.90 3.31
N ALA A 243 -13.30 -11.63 3.81
CA ALA A 243 -12.72 -11.38 5.12
C ALA A 243 -12.04 -10.01 5.19
N ILE A 244 -11.26 -9.64 4.16
CA ILE A 244 -10.61 -8.33 4.07
C ILE A 244 -11.67 -7.23 3.96
N LYS A 245 -12.63 -7.36 3.05
CA LYS A 245 -13.71 -6.38 2.85
C LYS A 245 -14.50 -6.15 4.13
N ARG A 246 -14.94 -7.22 4.80
CA ARG A 246 -15.69 -7.13 6.07
C ARG A 246 -14.87 -6.41 7.16
N ALA A 247 -13.60 -6.77 7.31
CA ALA A 247 -12.75 -6.19 8.35
C ALA A 247 -12.50 -4.69 8.13
N LEU A 248 -12.32 -4.25 6.87
CA LEU A 248 -11.96 -2.86 6.57
C LEU A 248 -13.19 -1.97 6.36
N LEU A 249 -14.25 -2.46 5.72
CA LEU A 249 -15.48 -1.68 5.50
C LEU A 249 -16.33 -1.50 6.77
N SER A 250 -16.10 -2.30 7.82
CA SER A 250 -16.74 -2.09 9.13
C SER A 250 -16.21 -0.88 9.89
N LEU A 251 -15.09 -0.30 9.44
CA LEU A 251 -14.46 0.84 10.10
C LEU A 251 -15.07 2.16 9.61
N ASP A 252 -15.51 2.98 10.56
CA ASP A 252 -16.03 4.33 10.32
C ASP A 252 -15.18 5.33 11.11
N TYR A 253 -14.56 6.28 10.43
CA TYR A 253 -13.72 7.31 11.06
C TYR A 253 -14.49 8.24 11.98
N ASN A 254 -15.81 8.37 11.81
CA ASN A 254 -16.67 9.16 12.71
C ASN A 254 -16.92 8.46 14.05
N ASN A 255 -16.73 7.12 14.11
CA ASN A 255 -16.79 6.38 15.35
C ASN A 255 -15.48 6.57 16.13
N PRO A 256 -15.49 7.08 17.38
CA PRO A 256 -14.28 7.34 18.16
C PRO A 256 -13.40 6.10 18.41
N GLU A 257 -14.02 4.93 18.62
CA GLU A 257 -13.29 3.67 18.83
C GLU A 257 -12.57 3.21 17.56
N HIS A 258 -13.23 3.31 16.41
CA HIS A 258 -12.62 2.97 15.13
C HIS A 258 -11.52 3.97 14.75
N ARG A 259 -11.74 5.27 15.02
CA ARG A 259 -10.74 6.33 14.80
C ARG A 259 -9.47 6.05 15.59
N LYS A 260 -9.57 5.71 16.87
CA LYS A 260 -8.43 5.37 17.73
C LYS A 260 -7.58 4.21 17.18
N ILE A 261 -8.22 3.24 16.51
CA ILE A 261 -7.53 2.16 15.82
C ILE A 261 -6.79 2.69 14.58
N MET A 262 -7.50 3.43 13.74
CA MET A 262 -7.00 3.89 12.45
C MET A 262 -5.95 5.02 12.56
N GLU A 263 -5.97 5.82 13.63
CA GLU A 263 -4.96 6.86 13.88
C GLU A 263 -3.53 6.30 14.05
N GLN A 264 -3.40 5.01 14.38
CA GLN A 264 -2.11 4.32 14.48
C GLN A 264 -1.55 3.89 13.12
N TRP A 265 -2.37 3.94 12.05
CA TRP A 265 -2.02 3.51 10.71
C TRP A 265 -1.34 4.62 9.91
N ASP A 266 -0.78 4.25 8.78
CA ASP A 266 -0.32 5.25 7.80
C ASP A 266 -1.49 6.15 7.38
N GLU A 267 -1.19 7.39 7.02
CA GLU A 267 -2.18 8.38 6.61
C GLU A 267 -3.06 7.88 5.45
N GLU A 268 -2.49 7.04 4.56
CA GLU A 268 -3.21 6.44 3.43
C GLU A 268 -4.38 5.52 3.85
N PHE A 269 -4.41 5.01 5.09
CA PHE A 269 -5.44 4.09 5.58
C PHE A 269 -6.29 4.65 6.72
N ARG A 270 -6.02 5.88 7.12
CA ARG A 270 -6.51 6.43 8.40
C ARG A 270 -7.99 6.77 8.40
N TYR A 271 -8.58 7.01 7.24
CA TYR A 271 -9.92 7.60 7.15
C TYR A 271 -11.02 6.60 6.74
N GLY A 272 -10.70 5.31 6.68
CA GLY A 272 -11.60 4.25 6.27
C GLY A 272 -11.43 3.82 4.82
N PHE A 273 -12.37 3.04 4.32
CA PHE A 273 -12.27 2.38 3.02
C PHE A 273 -13.61 2.42 2.27
N ALA A 274 -13.54 2.39 0.95
CA ALA A 274 -14.65 2.16 0.04
C ALA A 274 -14.36 0.97 -0.87
N GLU A 275 -15.40 0.36 -1.44
CA GLU A 275 -15.23 -0.63 -2.49
C GLU A 275 -14.56 -0.03 -3.72
N ALA A 276 -13.72 -0.81 -4.39
CA ALA A 276 -13.08 -0.44 -5.63
C ALA A 276 -13.52 -1.35 -6.77
N LYS A 277 -13.64 -0.77 -7.96
CA LYS A 277 -13.92 -1.47 -9.21
C LYS A 277 -13.02 -0.94 -10.33
N ASP A 278 -12.84 -1.73 -11.38
CA ASP A 278 -11.93 -1.42 -12.48
C ASP A 278 -12.26 -0.09 -13.18
N SER A 279 -13.56 0.22 -13.35
CA SER A 279 -14.01 1.48 -13.98
C SER A 279 -13.67 2.74 -13.17
N ASP A 280 -13.34 2.63 -11.88
CA ASP A 280 -12.90 3.78 -11.10
C ASP A 280 -11.60 4.40 -11.67
N TYR A 281 -10.79 3.59 -12.37
CA TYR A 281 -9.48 3.99 -12.90
C TYR A 281 -9.53 4.44 -14.38
N ASP A 282 -10.72 4.69 -14.95
CA ASP A 282 -10.87 5.14 -16.34
C ASP A 282 -10.28 6.54 -16.58
N SER A 283 -10.31 7.42 -15.58
CA SER A 283 -9.64 8.72 -15.66
C SER A 283 -8.12 8.57 -15.85
N ILE A 284 -7.52 7.59 -15.21
CA ILE A 284 -6.09 7.29 -15.34
C ILE A 284 -5.77 6.75 -16.73
N ARG A 285 -6.63 5.88 -17.30
CA ARG A 285 -6.51 5.41 -18.68
C ARG A 285 -6.52 6.59 -19.66
N LYS A 286 -7.44 7.54 -19.49
CA LYS A 286 -7.54 8.75 -20.31
C LYS A 286 -6.27 9.62 -20.26
N MET A 287 -5.67 9.78 -19.05
CA MET A 287 -4.41 10.52 -18.90
C MET A 287 -3.26 9.81 -19.64
N ILE A 288 -3.17 8.48 -19.52
CA ILE A 288 -2.17 7.67 -20.22
C ILE A 288 -2.31 7.83 -21.73
N ASP A 289 -3.53 7.69 -22.25
CA ASP A 289 -3.82 7.82 -23.68
C ASP A 289 -3.50 9.21 -24.21
N TYR A 290 -3.85 10.26 -23.46
CA TYR A 290 -3.54 11.64 -23.83
C TYR A 290 -2.03 11.87 -23.93
N LEU A 291 -1.28 11.50 -22.90
CA LEU A 291 0.17 11.68 -22.89
C LEU A 291 0.86 10.78 -23.94
N GLY A 292 0.34 9.59 -24.18
CA GLY A 292 0.79 8.71 -25.25
C GLY A 292 0.68 9.35 -26.65
N LYS A 293 -0.45 10.05 -26.95
CA LYS A 293 -0.62 10.83 -28.18
C LYS A 293 0.35 12.01 -28.29
N LYS A 294 0.87 12.49 -27.15
CA LYS A 294 1.91 13.54 -27.09
C LYS A 294 3.33 12.97 -27.12
N GLY A 295 3.50 11.67 -27.35
CA GLY A 295 4.81 11.00 -27.40
C GLY A 295 5.43 10.69 -26.04
N VAL A 296 4.72 10.91 -24.93
CA VAL A 296 5.20 10.58 -23.59
C VAL A 296 4.86 9.12 -23.29
N LYS A 297 5.90 8.30 -23.12
CA LYS A 297 5.73 6.88 -22.78
C LYS A 297 5.50 6.73 -21.26
N ILE A 298 4.28 6.36 -20.91
CA ILE A 298 3.93 5.85 -19.58
C ILE A 298 4.00 4.31 -19.64
N PRO A 299 4.60 3.63 -18.68
CA PRO A 299 4.74 2.16 -18.68
C PRO A 299 3.40 1.43 -18.77
#